data_a3cb181f11f2c27baab85f7c88d1bf70
#
_entry.id   a3cb181f11f2c27baab85f7c88d1bf70
#
_cell.length_a   1.000
_cell.length_b   1.000
_cell.length_c   1.000
_cell.angle_alpha   90.00
_cell.angle_beta   90.00
_cell.angle_gamma   90.00
#
_symmetry.space_group_name_H-M   'P 1'
#
loop_
_entity.id
_entity.type
_entity.pdbx_description
1 polymer ?
#
loop_
_entity_poly.entity_id
_entity_poly.type
_entity_poly.pdbx_seq_one_letter_code
_entity_poly.pdbx_strand_id
1 'polypeptide(L)'
;IQKKQCIVVANDATVKAGAWFPITGKKNLRAQEIAIENKLPIIYLVDSAGVYLPLQDEIFPDKEHFGRIFRNNAVMSSLGITQISAVMGSCVAGGAYLPIMSDEALIVDKTGSIFLAGSYLVKAAIGESIDNEILGGATTHCEISGVTDYKAKDDKDALDTIKNILGKIGDHDTAGFNRIEPDKPSEKEEEILGILPKLRTEQYDMKEIIKRIVDNSEFEEYKEGFGKTIITAYARIDGWAVGIVANQRKVVKTKKGEM
;
A
#
# COMPACT_ATOMS: atom_id res chain seq x y z
N ILE A 1 12.32 1.73 -0.62
CA ILE A 1 13.27 0.69 -0.19
C ILE A 1 14.36 0.61 -1.23
N GLN A 2 15.65 0.64 -0.83
CA GLN A 2 16.78 0.59 -1.78
C GLN A 2 16.69 1.63 -2.91
N LYS A 3 16.29 2.84 -2.59
CA LYS A 3 16.02 3.96 -3.51
C LYS A 3 14.90 3.70 -4.54
N LYS A 4 14.14 2.62 -4.39
CA LYS A 4 12.96 2.33 -5.21
C LYS A 4 11.69 2.66 -4.42
N GLN A 5 10.71 3.22 -5.11
CA GLN A 5 9.35 3.33 -4.57
C GLN A 5 8.71 1.94 -4.56
N CYS A 6 8.02 1.60 -3.50
CA CYS A 6 7.35 0.31 -3.34
C CYS A 6 6.02 0.52 -2.62
N ILE A 7 5.06 -0.32 -2.91
CA ILE A 7 3.85 -0.44 -2.10
C ILE A 7 4.11 -1.48 -1.03
N VAL A 8 3.75 -1.19 0.22
CA VAL A 8 3.80 -2.16 1.32
C VAL A 8 2.40 -2.36 1.86
N VAL A 9 1.97 -3.61 1.90
CA VAL A 9 0.71 -4.06 2.50
C VAL A 9 1.05 -4.97 3.67
N ALA A 10 0.61 -4.61 4.86
CA ALA A 10 0.88 -5.37 6.07
C ALA A 10 -0.42 -5.68 6.82
N ASN A 11 -0.57 -6.90 7.33
CA ASN A 11 -1.63 -7.24 8.24
C ASN A 11 -1.31 -6.75 9.66
N ASP A 12 -2.32 -6.32 10.39
CA ASP A 12 -2.24 -6.08 11.82
C ASP A 12 -2.85 -7.28 12.57
N ALA A 13 -2.00 -8.20 13.01
CA ALA A 13 -2.42 -9.40 13.71
C ALA A 13 -3.05 -9.12 15.09
N THR A 14 -2.86 -7.93 15.66
CA THR A 14 -3.50 -7.54 16.94
C THR A 14 -4.98 -7.31 16.78
N VAL A 15 -5.47 -7.07 15.55
CA VAL A 15 -6.87 -6.88 15.23
C VAL A 15 -7.45 -8.16 14.61
N LYS A 16 -8.18 -8.94 15.42
CA LYS A 16 -8.85 -10.19 14.98
C LYS A 16 -7.91 -11.15 14.23
N ALA A 17 -6.67 -11.29 14.72
CA ALA A 17 -5.62 -12.10 14.10
C ALA A 17 -5.40 -11.78 12.60
N GLY A 18 -5.43 -10.51 12.23
CA GLY A 18 -5.24 -10.08 10.85
C GLY A 18 -6.35 -10.51 9.88
N ALA A 19 -7.54 -10.84 10.38
CA ALA A 19 -8.65 -11.30 9.54
C ALA A 19 -9.10 -10.22 8.54
N TRP A 20 -9.51 -10.67 7.37
CA TRP A 20 -9.99 -9.81 6.29
C TRP A 20 -11.46 -9.47 6.45
N PHE A 21 -11.72 -8.21 6.74
CA PHE A 21 -13.05 -7.60 6.71
C PHE A 21 -13.36 -7.07 5.29
N PRO A 22 -14.62 -6.72 4.98
CA PRO A 22 -14.97 -6.15 3.68
C PRO A 22 -14.08 -4.95 3.29
N ILE A 23 -13.82 -4.04 4.21
CA ILE A 23 -12.97 -2.88 3.96
C ILE A 23 -11.48 -3.24 3.76
N THR A 24 -11.01 -4.31 4.38
CA THR A 24 -9.62 -4.79 4.23
C THR A 24 -9.35 -5.19 2.78
N GLY A 25 -10.29 -5.92 2.15
CA GLY A 25 -10.19 -6.29 0.74
C GLY A 25 -10.17 -5.07 -0.18
N LYS A 26 -11.06 -4.09 0.05
CA LYS A 26 -11.10 -2.83 -0.72
C LYS A 26 -9.79 -2.07 -0.60
N LYS A 27 -9.20 -2.01 0.59
CA LYS A 27 -7.91 -1.34 0.82
C LYS A 27 -6.77 -2.05 0.08
N ASN A 28 -6.74 -3.37 0.10
CA ASN A 28 -5.72 -4.13 -0.63
C ASN A 28 -5.86 -3.97 -2.15
N LEU A 29 -7.08 -4.00 -2.68
CA LEU A 29 -7.34 -3.72 -4.09
C LEU A 29 -6.80 -2.35 -4.50
N ARG A 30 -7.03 -1.32 -3.68
CA ARG A 30 -6.51 0.02 -3.98
C ARG A 30 -4.97 0.04 -3.97
N ALA A 31 -4.32 -0.69 -3.05
CA ALA A 31 -2.87 -0.82 -3.05
C ALA A 31 -2.36 -1.50 -4.33
N GLN A 32 -3.01 -2.56 -4.80
CA GLN A 32 -2.69 -3.23 -6.05
C GLN A 32 -2.91 -2.34 -7.27
N GLU A 33 -4.01 -1.57 -7.31
CA GLU A 33 -4.27 -0.59 -8.37
C GLU A 33 -3.14 0.44 -8.47
N ILE A 34 -2.72 1.01 -7.34
CA ILE A 34 -1.61 1.96 -7.30
C ILE A 34 -0.31 1.30 -7.80
N ALA A 35 -0.04 0.05 -7.40
CA ALA A 35 1.12 -0.69 -7.88
C ALA A 35 1.07 -0.89 -9.40
N ILE A 36 -0.08 -1.27 -9.96
CA ILE A 36 -0.27 -1.49 -11.40
C ILE A 36 -0.13 -0.18 -12.19
N GLU A 37 -0.83 0.87 -11.76
CA GLU A 37 -0.84 2.17 -12.45
C GLU A 37 0.54 2.82 -12.50
N ASN A 38 1.32 2.65 -11.42
CA ASN A 38 2.64 3.26 -11.28
C ASN A 38 3.80 2.29 -11.53
N LYS A 39 3.52 1.05 -11.89
CA LYS A 39 4.51 -0.04 -12.10
C LYS A 39 5.45 -0.20 -10.91
N LEU A 40 4.92 -0.14 -9.70
CA LEU A 40 5.70 -0.23 -8.46
C LEU A 40 5.74 -1.67 -7.94
N PRO A 41 6.88 -2.15 -7.46
CA PRO A 41 6.95 -3.38 -6.70
C PRO A 41 6.00 -3.34 -5.50
N ILE A 42 5.34 -4.45 -5.21
CA ILE A 42 4.47 -4.58 -4.05
C ILE A 42 4.99 -5.65 -3.10
N ILE A 43 4.98 -5.33 -1.81
CA ILE A 43 5.45 -6.17 -0.73
C ILE A 43 4.28 -6.46 0.19
N TYR A 44 4.06 -7.73 0.48
CA TYR A 44 3.04 -8.17 1.42
C TYR A 44 3.70 -8.75 2.67
N LEU A 45 3.44 -8.16 3.83
CA LEU A 45 3.81 -8.70 5.14
C LEU A 45 2.56 -9.36 5.71
N VAL A 46 2.52 -10.69 5.65
CA VAL A 46 1.28 -11.45 5.83
C VAL A 46 1.27 -12.15 7.18
N ASP A 47 0.25 -11.82 7.97
CA ASP A 47 -0.14 -12.52 9.19
C ASP A 47 -1.66 -12.45 9.30
N SER A 48 -2.36 -13.48 8.81
CA SER A 48 -3.80 -13.39 8.59
C SER A 48 -4.53 -14.71 8.79
N ALA A 49 -5.50 -14.69 9.68
CA ALA A 49 -6.43 -15.81 9.88
C ALA A 49 -7.40 -16.05 8.70
N GLY A 50 -7.23 -15.32 7.59
CA GLY A 50 -8.11 -15.41 6.43
C GLY A 50 -9.32 -14.48 6.52
N VAL A 51 -10.39 -14.81 5.83
CA VAL A 51 -11.61 -13.99 5.79
C VAL A 51 -12.34 -14.04 7.13
N TYR A 52 -12.85 -12.89 7.58
CA TYR A 52 -13.74 -12.83 8.74
C TYR A 52 -15.09 -13.46 8.39
N LEU A 53 -15.26 -14.74 8.71
CA LEU A 53 -16.38 -15.56 8.27
C LEU A 53 -17.79 -15.00 8.54
N PRO A 54 -18.05 -14.28 9.66
CA PRO A 54 -19.37 -13.68 9.87
C PRO A 54 -19.80 -12.65 8.81
N LEU A 55 -18.86 -12.12 8.00
CA LEU A 55 -19.12 -11.17 6.91
C LEU A 55 -18.69 -11.72 5.53
N GLN A 56 -18.63 -13.03 5.39
CA GLN A 56 -18.18 -13.67 4.14
C GLN A 56 -19.08 -13.37 2.93
N ASP A 57 -20.36 -13.15 3.16
CA ASP A 57 -21.37 -12.77 2.17
C ASP A 57 -21.12 -11.38 1.58
N GLU A 58 -20.42 -10.50 2.28
CA GLU A 58 -19.98 -9.20 1.77
C GLU A 58 -18.63 -9.26 1.03
N ILE A 59 -17.91 -10.37 1.11
CA ILE A 59 -16.55 -10.52 0.59
C ILE A 59 -16.52 -11.38 -0.67
N PHE A 60 -17.03 -12.61 -0.62
CA PHE A 60 -16.92 -13.56 -1.71
C PHE A 60 -17.79 -13.26 -2.93
N PRO A 61 -19.05 -12.79 -2.80
CA PRO A 61 -19.89 -12.50 -3.98
C PRO A 61 -19.48 -11.22 -4.73
N ASP A 62 -18.76 -10.30 -4.09
CA ASP A 62 -18.34 -9.05 -4.71
C ASP A 62 -17.17 -9.29 -5.67
N LYS A 63 -17.41 -9.00 -6.96
CA LYS A 63 -16.37 -9.15 -8.00
C LYS A 63 -15.17 -8.19 -7.80
N GLU A 64 -15.37 -7.05 -7.14
CA GLU A 64 -14.33 -6.06 -6.80
C GLU A 64 -13.84 -6.28 -5.37
N HIS A 65 -13.59 -7.52 -4.99
CA HIS A 65 -13.13 -7.93 -3.68
C HIS A 65 -12.09 -9.05 -3.75
N PHE A 66 -12.25 -10.10 -2.99
CA PHE A 66 -11.22 -11.13 -2.77
C PHE A 66 -10.77 -11.82 -4.05
N GLY A 67 -11.70 -12.20 -4.93
CA GLY A 67 -11.36 -12.80 -6.24
C GLY A 67 -10.57 -11.85 -7.16
N ARG A 68 -10.86 -10.54 -7.08
CA ARG A 68 -10.11 -9.53 -7.84
C ARG A 68 -8.67 -9.39 -7.33
N ILE A 69 -8.43 -9.54 -6.02
CA ILE A 69 -7.08 -9.52 -5.44
C ILE A 69 -6.21 -10.59 -6.08
N PHE A 70 -6.71 -11.83 -6.14
CA PHE A 70 -5.97 -12.95 -6.74
C PHE A 70 -5.76 -12.77 -8.25
N ARG A 71 -6.79 -12.29 -8.95
CA ARG A 71 -6.64 -11.94 -10.37
C ARG A 71 -5.56 -10.87 -10.57
N ASN A 72 -5.53 -9.86 -9.72
CA ASN A 72 -4.54 -8.80 -9.82
C ASN A 72 -3.11 -9.30 -9.55
N ASN A 73 -2.91 -10.28 -8.66
CA ASN A 73 -1.59 -10.93 -8.49
C ASN A 73 -1.11 -11.51 -9.83
N ALA A 74 -1.96 -12.28 -10.52
CA ALA A 74 -1.61 -12.84 -11.82
C ALA A 74 -1.37 -11.76 -12.88
N VAL A 75 -2.18 -10.69 -12.88
CA VAL A 75 -2.00 -9.56 -13.82
C VAL A 75 -0.69 -8.83 -13.56
N MET A 76 -0.36 -8.53 -12.30
CA MET A 76 0.89 -7.86 -11.94
C MET A 76 2.11 -8.69 -12.35
N SER A 77 2.09 -9.99 -12.10
CA SER A 77 3.15 -10.90 -12.55
C SER A 77 3.32 -10.87 -14.08
N SER A 78 2.21 -10.91 -14.83
CA SER A 78 2.24 -10.83 -16.29
C SER A 78 2.76 -9.50 -16.85
N LEU A 79 2.63 -8.43 -16.06
CA LEU A 79 3.15 -7.09 -16.38
C LEU A 79 4.60 -6.87 -15.93
N GLY A 80 5.22 -7.87 -15.30
CA GLY A 80 6.57 -7.78 -14.74
C GLY A 80 6.65 -6.89 -13.50
N ILE A 81 5.54 -6.65 -12.80
CA ILE A 81 5.50 -5.92 -11.54
C ILE A 81 5.84 -6.89 -10.42
N THR A 82 7.01 -6.74 -9.83
CA THR A 82 7.52 -7.64 -8.79
C THR A 82 6.63 -7.65 -7.56
N GLN A 83 6.28 -8.85 -7.12
CA GLN A 83 5.49 -9.10 -5.92
C GLN A 83 6.30 -9.98 -4.96
N ILE A 84 6.57 -9.47 -3.76
CA ILE A 84 7.30 -10.19 -2.73
C ILE A 84 6.41 -10.33 -1.50
N SER A 85 6.23 -11.53 -1.01
CA SER A 85 5.48 -11.80 0.22
C SER A 85 6.37 -12.36 1.31
N ALA A 86 6.16 -11.92 2.55
CA ALA A 86 6.73 -12.53 3.73
C ALA A 86 5.61 -13.03 4.65
N VAL A 87 5.64 -14.32 4.93
CA VAL A 87 4.75 -14.98 5.90
C VAL A 87 5.34 -14.78 7.28
N MET A 88 4.84 -13.77 8.00
CA MET A 88 5.37 -13.34 9.31
C MET A 88 4.71 -14.08 10.46
N GLY A 89 3.49 -14.56 10.24
CA GLY A 89 2.69 -15.29 11.21
C GLY A 89 1.84 -16.38 10.57
N SER A 90 0.77 -16.76 11.23
CA SER A 90 -0.12 -17.84 10.76
C SER A 90 -1.01 -17.35 9.62
N CYS A 91 -0.81 -17.88 8.41
CA CYS A 91 -1.60 -17.57 7.23
C CYS A 91 -2.56 -18.73 6.91
N VAL A 92 -3.84 -18.49 7.07
CA VAL A 92 -4.88 -19.53 6.98
C VAL A 92 -5.82 -19.25 5.80
N ALA A 93 -6.22 -20.30 5.10
CA ALA A 93 -7.20 -20.28 4.02
C ALA A 93 -6.92 -19.18 2.98
N GLY A 94 -7.82 -18.20 2.83
CA GLY A 94 -7.63 -17.09 1.90
C GLY A 94 -6.40 -16.20 2.18
N GLY A 95 -5.97 -16.08 3.43
CA GLY A 95 -4.74 -15.40 3.80
C GLY A 95 -3.48 -16.11 3.32
N ALA A 96 -3.56 -17.43 3.09
CA ALA A 96 -2.45 -18.21 2.57
C ALA A 96 -2.24 -18.04 1.05
N TYR A 97 -3.29 -17.70 0.30
CA TYR A 97 -3.19 -17.53 -1.15
C TYR A 97 -2.33 -16.34 -1.58
N LEU A 98 -2.39 -15.25 -0.82
CA LEU A 98 -1.66 -14.04 -1.18
C LEU A 98 -0.14 -14.26 -1.28
N PRO A 99 0.54 -14.87 -0.28
CA PRO A 99 1.96 -15.19 -0.41
C PRO A 99 2.25 -16.21 -1.52
N ILE A 100 1.44 -17.24 -1.68
CA ILE A 100 1.69 -18.29 -2.67
C ILE A 100 1.53 -17.77 -4.11
N MET A 101 0.70 -16.75 -4.34
CA MET A 101 0.50 -16.13 -5.65
C MET A 101 1.45 -14.99 -5.95
N SER A 102 2.33 -14.62 -5.02
CA SER A 102 3.41 -13.66 -5.25
C SER A 102 4.52 -14.28 -6.09
N ASP A 103 5.36 -13.45 -6.70
CA ASP A 103 6.48 -13.92 -7.52
C ASP A 103 7.58 -14.53 -6.66
N GLU A 104 7.77 -14.00 -5.43
CA GLU A 104 8.68 -14.55 -4.43
C GLU A 104 8.02 -14.58 -3.04
N ALA A 105 8.18 -15.68 -2.33
CA ALA A 105 7.60 -15.91 -1.01
C ALA A 105 8.65 -16.29 0.02
N LEU A 106 8.67 -15.54 1.13
CA LEU A 106 9.49 -15.83 2.30
C LEU A 106 8.60 -16.36 3.43
N ILE A 107 9.15 -17.20 4.29
CA ILE A 107 8.47 -17.65 5.52
C ILE A 107 9.42 -17.56 6.71
N VAL A 108 8.91 -16.98 7.81
CA VAL A 108 9.68 -16.86 9.06
C VAL A 108 9.62 -18.16 9.84
N ASP A 109 10.78 -18.67 10.23
CA ASP A 109 10.90 -19.92 10.99
C ASP A 109 10.14 -19.85 12.32
N LYS A 110 9.40 -20.91 12.64
CA LYS A 110 8.61 -21.08 13.87
C LYS A 110 7.40 -20.15 14.07
N THR A 111 7.38 -18.97 13.46
CA THR A 111 6.25 -18.03 13.56
C THR A 111 5.38 -18.06 12.32
N GLY A 112 5.99 -18.12 11.15
CA GLY A 112 5.29 -18.20 9.87
C GLY A 112 4.73 -19.62 9.63
N SER A 113 3.50 -19.69 9.16
CA SER A 113 2.90 -20.95 8.70
C SER A 113 1.86 -20.70 7.62
N ILE A 114 1.72 -21.64 6.70
CA ILE A 114 0.75 -21.60 5.59
C ILE A 114 -0.02 -22.91 5.56
N PHE A 115 -1.34 -22.83 5.66
CA PHE A 115 -2.21 -24.00 5.46
C PHE A 115 -3.64 -23.58 5.14
N LEU A 116 -4.37 -24.43 4.43
CA LEU A 116 -5.81 -24.22 4.20
C LEU A 116 -6.61 -24.37 5.49
N ALA A 117 -6.25 -25.38 6.31
CA ALA A 117 -6.87 -25.68 7.59
C ALA A 117 -5.78 -26.00 8.60
N GLY A 118 -5.75 -25.29 9.72
CA GLY A 118 -4.82 -25.57 10.81
C GLY A 118 -5.08 -26.88 11.52
N SER A 119 -4.16 -27.32 12.35
CA SER A 119 -4.16 -28.61 13.03
C SER A 119 -5.47 -28.95 13.77
N TYR A 120 -6.15 -27.96 14.32
CA TYR A 120 -7.45 -28.15 14.98
C TYR A 120 -8.54 -28.62 14.01
N LEU A 121 -8.58 -28.05 12.79
CA LEU A 121 -9.56 -28.46 11.78
C LEU A 121 -9.19 -29.80 11.17
N VAL A 122 -7.92 -30.11 10.99
CA VAL A 122 -7.42 -31.41 10.56
C VAL A 122 -7.89 -32.48 11.56
N LYS A 123 -7.68 -32.25 12.86
CA LYS A 123 -8.12 -33.15 13.92
C LYS A 123 -9.66 -33.35 13.94
N ALA A 124 -10.40 -32.25 13.75
CA ALA A 124 -11.86 -32.32 13.72
C ALA A 124 -12.41 -33.07 12.49
N ALA A 125 -11.75 -32.90 11.32
CA ALA A 125 -12.21 -33.45 10.07
C ALA A 125 -11.85 -34.95 9.88
N ILE A 126 -10.63 -35.33 10.24
CA ILE A 126 -10.10 -36.69 9.96
C ILE A 126 -9.52 -37.39 11.19
N GLY A 127 -9.58 -36.78 12.37
CA GLY A 127 -9.13 -37.37 13.64
C GLY A 127 -7.61 -37.37 13.85
N GLU A 128 -6.82 -36.88 12.88
CA GLU A 128 -5.37 -36.83 13.00
C GLU A 128 -4.88 -35.65 13.84
N SER A 129 -3.92 -35.91 14.71
CA SER A 129 -3.24 -34.87 15.48
C SER A 129 -1.89 -34.58 14.87
N ILE A 130 -1.71 -33.40 14.32
CA ILE A 130 -0.47 -32.95 13.68
C ILE A 130 -0.07 -31.59 14.26
N ASP A 131 1.23 -31.37 14.40
CA ASP A 131 1.78 -30.08 14.79
C ASP A 131 1.69 -29.09 13.63
N ASN A 132 1.41 -27.81 13.92
CA ASN A 132 1.28 -26.78 12.90
C ASN A 132 2.59 -26.55 12.13
N GLU A 133 3.75 -26.67 12.80
CA GLU A 133 5.07 -26.52 12.14
C GLU A 133 5.31 -27.65 11.14
N ILE A 134 4.90 -28.87 11.47
CA ILE A 134 4.97 -30.03 10.56
C ILE A 134 3.96 -29.90 9.43
N LEU A 135 2.76 -29.38 9.74
CA LEU A 135 1.68 -29.25 8.75
C LEU A 135 1.99 -28.18 7.70
N GLY A 136 2.51 -27.04 8.10
CA GLY A 136 2.67 -25.88 7.21
C GLY A 136 3.69 -24.85 7.66
N GLY A 137 4.69 -25.27 8.44
CA GLY A 137 5.78 -24.39 8.89
C GLY A 137 6.86 -24.17 7.82
N ALA A 138 7.86 -23.39 8.19
CA ALA A 138 8.91 -22.95 7.27
C ALA A 138 9.71 -24.10 6.65
N THR A 139 10.09 -25.11 7.44
CA THR A 139 10.81 -26.28 6.94
C THR A 139 9.98 -27.06 5.93
N THR A 140 8.69 -27.25 6.23
CA THR A 140 7.78 -27.97 5.32
C THR A 140 7.67 -27.26 3.97
N HIS A 141 7.53 -25.92 3.96
CA HIS A 141 7.29 -25.19 2.73
C HIS A 141 8.55 -24.81 1.97
N CYS A 142 9.69 -24.62 2.62
CA CYS A 142 10.95 -24.33 1.93
C CYS A 142 11.71 -25.59 1.47
N GLU A 143 11.63 -26.69 2.24
CA GLU A 143 12.53 -27.84 2.03
C GLU A 143 11.81 -29.09 1.49
N ILE A 144 10.49 -29.21 1.74
CA ILE A 144 9.71 -30.40 1.35
C ILE A 144 8.77 -30.09 0.17
N SER A 145 7.90 -29.09 0.31
CA SER A 145 6.91 -28.75 -0.74
C SER A 145 7.42 -27.78 -1.78
N GLY A 146 8.41 -26.94 -1.45
CA GLY A 146 8.93 -25.91 -2.35
C GLY A 146 7.94 -24.79 -2.65
N VAL A 147 6.95 -24.57 -1.78
CA VAL A 147 5.92 -23.55 -1.96
C VAL A 147 6.43 -22.16 -1.62
N THR A 148 7.38 -22.07 -0.69
CA THR A 148 8.06 -20.81 -0.35
C THR A 148 9.54 -20.88 -0.73
N ASP A 149 10.11 -19.75 -1.14
CA ASP A 149 11.45 -19.66 -1.74
C ASP A 149 12.54 -19.42 -0.71
N TYR A 150 12.23 -18.72 0.38
CA TYR A 150 13.21 -18.34 1.39
C TYR A 150 12.70 -18.62 2.81
N LYS A 151 13.56 -19.26 3.61
CA LYS A 151 13.37 -19.45 5.05
C LYS A 151 14.12 -18.36 5.81
N ALA A 152 13.40 -17.46 6.45
CA ALA A 152 13.96 -16.42 7.30
C ALA A 152 14.01 -16.89 8.76
N LYS A 153 15.09 -16.62 9.48
CA LYS A 153 15.25 -17.03 10.89
C LYS A 153 14.37 -16.23 11.86
N ASP A 154 14.04 -15.01 11.52
CA ASP A 154 13.21 -14.08 12.30
C ASP A 154 12.66 -12.98 11.38
N ASP A 155 11.77 -12.12 11.92
CA ASP A 155 11.15 -10.99 11.20
C ASP A 155 12.19 -10.03 10.62
N LYS A 156 13.25 -9.77 11.36
CA LYS A 156 14.33 -8.88 10.90
C LYS A 156 15.02 -9.45 9.68
N ASP A 157 15.35 -10.72 9.71
CA ASP A 157 15.98 -11.43 8.60
C ASP A 157 15.08 -11.46 7.36
N ALA A 158 13.77 -11.65 7.54
CA ALA A 158 12.79 -11.55 6.45
C ALA A 158 12.79 -10.15 5.81
N LEU A 159 12.75 -9.09 6.62
CA LEU A 159 12.78 -7.71 6.13
C LEU A 159 14.11 -7.38 5.44
N ASP A 160 15.23 -7.85 5.97
CA ASP A 160 16.53 -7.63 5.35
C ASP A 160 16.69 -8.43 4.05
N THR A 161 16.12 -9.63 3.96
CA THR A 161 16.06 -10.42 2.73
C THR A 161 15.23 -9.71 1.65
N ILE A 162 14.05 -9.16 1.99
CA ILE A 162 13.23 -8.35 1.06
C ILE A 162 14.03 -7.15 0.53
N LYS A 163 14.73 -6.42 1.40
CA LYS A 163 15.59 -5.31 0.97
C LYS A 163 16.70 -5.77 0.02
N ASN A 164 17.30 -6.91 0.30
CA ASN A 164 18.35 -7.48 -0.55
C ASN A 164 17.83 -7.90 -1.92
N ILE A 165 16.64 -8.49 -1.99
CA ILE A 165 15.97 -8.84 -3.25
C ILE A 165 15.72 -7.56 -4.04
N LEU A 166 15.04 -6.58 -3.45
CA LEU A 166 14.73 -5.29 -4.08
C LEU A 166 15.97 -4.54 -4.55
N GLY A 167 17.09 -4.66 -3.84
CA GLY A 167 18.37 -4.07 -4.26
C GLY A 167 19.01 -4.75 -5.46
N LYS A 168 18.61 -5.98 -5.79
CA LYS A 168 19.19 -6.79 -6.88
C LYS A 168 18.29 -6.90 -8.11
N ILE A 169 16.97 -6.67 -7.96
CA ILE A 169 16.11 -6.55 -9.13
C ILE A 169 16.49 -5.27 -9.88
N GLY A 170 16.55 -5.37 -11.22
CA GLY A 170 16.83 -4.24 -12.10
C GLY A 170 15.84 -3.09 -11.94
N ASP A 171 16.10 -2.00 -12.63
CA ASP A 171 15.16 -0.89 -12.69
C ASP A 171 13.97 -1.28 -13.57
N HIS A 172 12.77 -0.95 -13.08
CA HIS A 172 11.54 -1.14 -13.84
C HIS A 172 11.22 0.15 -14.63
N ASP A 173 10.54 0.00 -15.75
CA ASP A 173 9.90 1.14 -16.40
C ASP A 173 8.96 1.82 -15.41
N THR A 174 9.25 3.05 -15.07
CA THR A 174 8.34 3.84 -14.24
C THR A 174 7.15 4.30 -15.07
N ALA A 175 5.98 4.35 -14.48
CA ALA A 175 4.86 5.08 -15.07
C ALA A 175 5.35 6.51 -15.32
N GLY A 176 5.10 7.06 -16.50
CA GLY A 176 5.73 8.26 -17.06
C GLY A 176 5.68 9.58 -16.26
N PHE A 177 5.84 9.53 -14.95
CA PHE A 177 5.95 10.69 -14.09
C PHE A 177 7.38 11.24 -14.13
N ASN A 178 7.50 12.53 -14.48
CA ASN A 178 8.77 13.20 -14.50
C ASN A 178 9.19 13.57 -13.06
N ARG A 179 10.35 13.10 -12.64
CA ARG A 179 11.03 13.54 -11.42
C ARG A 179 12.39 14.11 -11.75
N ILE A 180 12.70 15.25 -11.18
CA ILE A 180 14.04 15.89 -11.22
C ILE A 180 14.65 15.88 -9.82
N GLU A 181 15.86 16.39 -9.67
CA GLU A 181 16.45 16.61 -8.34
C GLU A 181 15.54 17.54 -7.53
N PRO A 182 15.15 17.16 -6.32
CA PRO A 182 14.22 17.94 -5.51
C PRO A 182 14.88 19.18 -4.91
N ASP A 183 14.11 20.25 -4.88
CA ASP A 183 14.46 21.47 -4.16
C ASP A 183 13.55 21.65 -2.94
N LYS A 184 14.09 22.21 -1.86
CA LYS A 184 13.27 22.55 -0.71
C LYS A 184 12.42 23.79 -1.00
N PRO A 185 11.21 23.89 -0.39
CA PRO A 185 10.50 25.17 -0.38
C PRO A 185 11.40 26.31 0.14
N SER A 186 11.31 27.46 -0.51
CA SER A 186 12.00 28.68 -0.07
C SER A 186 11.34 29.28 1.18
N GLU A 187 10.03 29.07 1.31
CA GLU A 187 9.25 29.42 2.50
C GLU A 187 9.33 28.31 3.55
N LYS A 188 9.34 28.68 4.83
CA LYS A 188 9.50 27.70 5.92
C LYS A 188 8.23 26.88 6.14
N GLU A 189 8.35 25.57 6.10
CA GLU A 189 7.25 24.63 6.31
C GLU A 189 6.56 24.78 7.67
N GLU A 190 7.33 25.08 8.72
CA GLU A 190 6.81 25.22 10.08
C GLU A 190 5.84 26.39 10.22
N GLU A 191 5.89 27.36 9.31
CA GLU A 191 5.00 28.53 9.34
C GLU A 191 3.57 28.22 8.88
N ILE A 192 3.32 27.04 8.29
CA ILE A 192 1.96 26.62 7.82
C ILE A 192 0.92 26.76 8.92
N LEU A 193 1.27 26.40 10.15
CA LEU A 193 0.36 26.50 11.30
C LEU A 193 -0.02 27.96 11.64
N GLY A 194 0.81 28.93 11.28
CA GLY A 194 0.55 30.36 11.47
C GLY A 194 -0.35 30.99 10.40
N ILE A 195 -0.54 30.33 9.26
CA ILE A 195 -1.36 30.82 8.15
C ILE A 195 -2.85 30.58 8.41
N LEU A 196 -3.18 29.49 9.08
CA LEU A 196 -4.57 29.16 9.38
C LEU A 196 -5.11 30.04 10.49
N PRO A 197 -6.24 30.74 10.25
CA PRO A 197 -6.83 31.62 11.25
C PRO A 197 -7.43 30.81 12.41
N LYS A 198 -7.49 31.45 13.58
CA LYS A 198 -8.07 30.83 14.80
C LYS A 198 -9.57 30.57 14.63
N LEU A 199 -10.27 31.45 13.93
CA LEU A 199 -11.69 31.30 13.66
C LEU A 199 -11.90 30.71 12.27
N ARG A 200 -12.68 29.64 12.18
CA ARG A 200 -12.99 28.95 10.91
C ARG A 200 -13.72 29.81 9.88
N THR A 201 -14.27 30.94 10.29
CA THR A 201 -14.97 31.91 9.44
C THR A 201 -14.02 32.90 8.76
N GLU A 202 -12.83 33.05 9.27
CA GLU A 202 -11.82 33.95 8.70
C GLU A 202 -11.23 33.40 7.40
N GLN A 203 -10.84 34.30 6.54
CA GLN A 203 -10.20 33.96 5.25
C GLN A 203 -8.70 33.80 5.43
N TYR A 204 -8.12 32.94 4.62
CA TYR A 204 -6.67 32.80 4.47
C TYR A 204 -6.35 32.57 3.02
N ASP A 205 -5.12 32.87 2.62
CA ASP A 205 -4.66 32.63 1.26
C ASP A 205 -4.05 31.23 1.14
N MET A 206 -4.70 30.36 0.38
CA MET A 206 -4.23 29.01 0.14
C MET A 206 -2.89 29.00 -0.62
N LYS A 207 -2.58 30.03 -1.39
CA LYS A 207 -1.27 30.15 -2.07
C LYS A 207 -0.11 30.13 -1.08
N GLU A 208 -0.30 30.71 0.11
CA GLU A 208 0.72 30.72 1.16
C GLU A 208 0.99 29.31 1.71
N ILE A 209 -0.04 28.46 1.75
CA ILE A 209 0.15 27.04 2.12
C ILE A 209 0.86 26.30 0.99
N ILE A 210 0.43 26.50 -0.26
CA ILE A 210 1.03 25.85 -1.43
C ILE A 210 2.53 26.16 -1.52
N LYS A 211 2.93 27.43 -1.35
CA LYS A 211 4.35 27.85 -1.37
C LYS A 211 5.24 27.10 -0.37
N ARG A 212 4.67 26.67 0.77
CA ARG A 212 5.41 25.93 1.81
C ARG A 212 5.47 24.42 1.59
N ILE A 213 4.86 23.96 0.50
CA ILE A 213 4.79 22.52 0.16
C ILE A 213 5.56 22.23 -1.12
N VAL A 214 5.54 23.18 -2.08
CA VAL A 214 6.12 22.96 -3.40
C VAL A 214 7.59 23.35 -3.45
N ASP A 215 8.35 22.71 -4.31
CA ASP A 215 9.76 22.95 -4.53
C ASP A 215 9.99 24.44 -4.92
N ASN A 216 11.04 25.04 -4.34
CA ASN A 216 11.39 26.47 -4.50
C ASN A 216 10.27 27.45 -4.13
N SER A 217 9.15 27.00 -3.58
CA SER A 217 7.92 27.80 -3.35
C SER A 217 7.30 28.34 -4.65
N GLU A 218 7.57 27.68 -5.78
CA GLU A 218 7.15 28.11 -7.12
C GLU A 218 6.05 27.19 -7.67
N PHE A 219 5.03 27.82 -8.25
CA PHE A 219 3.97 27.12 -8.99
C PHE A 219 3.39 28.01 -10.08
N GLU A 220 2.89 27.40 -11.14
CA GLU A 220 2.24 28.09 -12.25
C GLU A 220 0.74 27.90 -12.16
N GLU A 221 0.02 28.99 -11.83
CA GLU A 221 -1.44 28.94 -11.67
C GLU A 221 -2.14 28.98 -13.03
N TYR A 222 -2.94 27.96 -13.31
CA TYR A 222 -3.78 27.87 -14.49
C TYR A 222 -5.07 28.67 -14.31
N LYS A 223 -5.37 29.59 -15.21
CA LYS A 223 -6.54 30.46 -15.19
C LYS A 223 -6.70 31.31 -13.92
N GLU A 224 -5.62 31.86 -13.39
CA GLU A 224 -5.62 32.71 -12.18
C GLU A 224 -6.72 33.79 -12.16
N GLY A 225 -7.05 34.37 -13.30
CA GLY A 225 -8.09 35.41 -13.41
C GLY A 225 -9.53 34.91 -13.35
N PHE A 226 -9.75 33.59 -13.48
CA PHE A 226 -11.10 33.00 -13.60
C PHE A 226 -11.34 31.96 -12.53
N GLY A 227 -12.54 32.00 -11.90
CA GLY A 227 -12.92 31.03 -10.87
C GLY A 227 -12.07 31.13 -9.59
N LYS A 228 -11.81 32.33 -9.11
CA LYS A 228 -10.84 32.67 -8.02
C LYS A 228 -11.09 32.01 -6.65
N THR A 229 -12.12 31.19 -6.52
CA THR A 229 -12.41 30.40 -5.32
C THR A 229 -11.78 29.00 -5.36
N ILE A 230 -11.12 28.66 -6.48
CA ILE A 230 -10.34 27.45 -6.65
C ILE A 230 -8.99 27.81 -7.29
N ILE A 231 -7.92 27.20 -6.82
CA ILE A 231 -6.60 27.29 -7.41
C ILE A 231 -6.34 25.99 -8.16
N THR A 232 -5.95 26.12 -9.42
CA THR A 232 -5.46 25.00 -10.21
C THR A 232 -4.07 25.38 -10.71
N ALA A 233 -3.07 24.52 -10.46
CA ALA A 233 -1.70 24.88 -10.75
C ALA A 233 -0.84 23.67 -11.15
N TYR A 234 0.25 23.96 -11.83
CA TYR A 234 1.37 23.02 -12.04
C TYR A 234 2.49 23.39 -11.08
N ALA A 235 3.08 22.36 -10.46
CA ALA A 235 4.19 22.55 -9.53
C ALA A 235 5.10 21.31 -9.48
N ARG A 236 6.11 21.37 -8.62
CA ARG A 236 6.88 20.21 -8.22
C ARG A 236 6.81 20.03 -6.70
N ILE A 237 6.76 18.79 -6.25
CA ILE A 237 6.89 18.41 -4.84
C ILE A 237 7.89 17.26 -4.77
N ASP A 238 8.97 17.44 -4.04
CA ASP A 238 10.10 16.49 -3.96
C ASP A 238 10.60 16.07 -5.37
N GLY A 239 10.67 17.05 -6.27
CA GLY A 239 11.09 16.86 -7.66
C GLY A 239 10.00 16.30 -8.59
N TRP A 240 8.91 15.79 -8.08
CA TRP A 240 7.82 15.23 -8.88
C TRP A 240 6.96 16.29 -9.51
N ALA A 241 6.68 16.16 -10.80
CA ALA A 241 5.70 16.99 -11.47
C ALA A 241 4.29 16.69 -10.97
N VAL A 242 3.58 17.69 -10.47
CA VAL A 242 2.26 17.56 -9.88
C VAL A 242 1.27 18.59 -10.41
N GLY A 243 -0.01 18.22 -10.45
CA GLY A 243 -1.11 19.16 -10.59
C GLY A 243 -1.73 19.45 -9.22
N ILE A 244 -1.95 20.71 -8.92
CA ILE A 244 -2.56 21.14 -7.66
C ILE A 244 -3.99 21.60 -7.93
N VAL A 245 -4.93 21.14 -7.11
CA VAL A 245 -6.30 21.64 -7.05
C VAL A 245 -6.60 21.95 -5.60
N ALA A 246 -6.84 23.23 -5.29
CA ALA A 246 -7.04 23.68 -3.93
C ALA A 246 -8.20 24.69 -3.83
N ASN A 247 -8.98 24.61 -2.74
CA ASN A 247 -10.00 25.59 -2.45
C ASN A 247 -9.37 26.90 -1.97
N GLN A 248 -9.81 28.02 -2.54
CA GLN A 248 -9.42 29.36 -2.10
C GLN A 248 -10.58 30.06 -1.41
N ARG A 249 -10.42 30.39 -0.14
CA ARG A 249 -11.41 31.18 0.63
C ARG A 249 -11.18 32.66 0.34
N LYS A 250 -11.79 33.16 -0.75
CA LYS A 250 -11.65 34.55 -1.16
C LYS A 250 -12.99 35.12 -1.57
N VAL A 251 -13.31 36.32 -1.07
CA VAL A 251 -14.46 37.07 -1.56
C VAL A 251 -14.18 37.62 -2.95
N VAL A 252 -15.01 37.29 -3.90
CA VAL A 252 -14.86 37.72 -5.29
C VAL A 252 -15.92 38.79 -5.58
N LYS A 253 -15.48 40.00 -5.94
CA LYS A 253 -16.39 41.06 -6.38
C LYS A 253 -16.79 40.82 -7.84
N THR A 254 -18.05 40.68 -8.08
CA THR A 254 -18.64 40.62 -9.42
C THR A 254 -19.26 41.97 -9.79
N LYS A 255 -19.63 42.18 -11.08
CA LYS A 255 -20.35 43.36 -11.52
C LYS A 255 -21.71 43.54 -10.83
N LYS A 256 -22.23 42.49 -10.18
CA LYS A 256 -23.53 42.46 -9.48
C LYS A 256 -23.41 42.49 -7.95
N GLY A 257 -22.20 42.55 -7.39
CA GLY A 257 -21.95 42.54 -5.95
C GLY A 257 -20.91 41.45 -5.53
N GLU A 258 -20.77 41.26 -4.22
CA GLU A 258 -19.87 40.24 -3.64
C GLU A 258 -20.57 38.87 -3.63
N MET A 259 -19.84 37.82 -3.93
CA MET A 259 -20.24 36.43 -3.73
C MET A 259 -19.30 35.76 -2.71
#